data_7a490747d0036603dade88ba5db0f364
#
_entry.id   7a490747d0036603dade88ba5db0f364
#
_cell.length_a   1.000
_cell.length_b   1.000
_cell.length_c   1.000
_cell.angle_alpha   90.00
_cell.angle_beta   90.00
_cell.angle_gamma   90.00
#
_symmetry.space_group_name_H-M   'P 1'
#
loop_
_entity.id
_entity.type
_entity.pdbx_description
1 polymer ?
#
loop_
_entity_poly.entity_id
_entity_poly.type
_entity_poly.pdbx_seq_one_letter_code
_entity_poly.pdbx_strand_id
1 'polypeptide(L)'
;DYCGPQRYTAVPDRLYRNRGDGTFVDVTAEAGVTSEYGPALGVVAADFNMDGWVDVYVANDGEPNQLWINQQDGRFENGALLAGVALNNNGSAEASMGLDAADFDADGDDDLFMTHITTETNTLYINNGFGLFDDRSARVGLGPTSLAYTGFGTGWIDIDNDGWLDLVIANGAVKTEEALLRANDPYPLHQRNQLYANLGNGRFEEASKRGGSVFERSEVSRGAAFGDVDNDGDIDVVMTNNNGPARLL
;
A
#
# COMPACT_ATOMS: atom_id res chain seq x y z
N ASP A 1 -16.49 -15.09 4.75
CA ASP A 1 -15.26 -14.55 5.34
C ASP A 1 -14.04 -15.21 4.72
N TYR A 2 -12.96 -14.46 4.58
CA TYR A 2 -11.68 -14.96 4.12
C TYR A 2 -10.90 -15.57 5.30
N CYS A 3 -10.00 -16.51 5.01
CA CYS A 3 -9.10 -17.07 6.02
C CYS A 3 -7.99 -16.06 6.33
N GLY A 4 -7.70 -15.82 7.62
CA GLY A 4 -6.58 -14.98 8.02
C GLY A 4 -5.22 -15.67 7.78
N PRO A 5 -4.12 -14.89 7.64
CA PRO A 5 -2.80 -15.39 7.29
C PRO A 5 -2.24 -16.41 8.29
N GLN A 6 -2.54 -16.27 9.58
CA GLN A 6 -2.05 -17.17 10.65
C GLN A 6 -2.52 -18.62 10.52
N ARG A 7 -3.42 -18.93 9.58
CA ARG A 7 -3.82 -20.31 9.27
C ARG A 7 -2.84 -21.04 8.35
N TYR A 8 -1.89 -20.32 7.78
CA TYR A 8 -0.94 -20.81 6.81
C TYR A 8 0.48 -20.53 7.30
N THR A 9 1.42 -21.37 6.94
CA THR A 9 2.83 -21.08 7.15
C THR A 9 3.31 -20.15 6.04
N ALA A 10 3.84 -19.00 6.40
CA ALA A 10 4.46 -18.10 5.45
C ALA A 10 5.67 -18.79 4.77
N VAL A 11 5.96 -18.38 3.56
CA VAL A 11 7.12 -18.84 2.80
C VAL A 11 8.01 -17.63 2.48
N PRO A 12 9.34 -17.83 2.34
CA PRO A 12 10.24 -16.74 1.96
C PRO A 12 9.85 -16.11 0.63
N ASP A 13 9.97 -14.79 0.55
CA ASP A 13 9.87 -14.05 -0.70
C ASP A 13 10.93 -14.50 -1.69
N ARG A 14 10.74 -14.19 -2.97
CA ARG A 14 11.66 -14.57 -4.05
C ARG A 14 12.18 -13.35 -4.76
N LEU A 15 13.51 -13.27 -4.88
CA LEU A 15 14.18 -12.25 -5.68
C LEU A 15 14.72 -12.86 -6.97
N TYR A 16 14.27 -12.35 -8.10
CA TYR A 16 14.71 -12.77 -9.41
C TYR A 16 15.50 -11.66 -10.11
N ARG A 17 16.72 -11.97 -10.52
CA ARG A 17 17.55 -11.06 -11.30
C ARG A 17 17.36 -11.29 -12.79
N ASN A 18 17.03 -10.24 -13.54
CA ASN A 18 16.96 -10.25 -15.00
C ASN A 18 18.37 -10.43 -15.59
N ARG A 19 18.51 -11.32 -16.56
CA ARG A 19 19.78 -11.57 -17.29
C ARG A 19 19.95 -10.71 -18.53
N GLY A 20 18.94 -9.96 -18.93
CA GLY A 20 18.96 -9.14 -20.14
C GLY A 20 18.71 -9.90 -21.44
N ASP A 21 18.51 -11.20 -21.40
CA ASP A 21 18.24 -12.10 -22.54
C ASP A 21 16.79 -12.61 -22.57
N GLY A 22 15.90 -12.03 -21.75
CA GLY A 22 14.52 -12.46 -21.56
C GLY A 22 14.35 -13.57 -20.50
N THR A 23 15.42 -13.94 -19.79
CA THR A 23 15.38 -14.90 -18.70
C THR A 23 15.72 -14.27 -17.35
N PHE A 24 15.30 -14.96 -16.27
CA PHE A 24 15.58 -14.57 -14.90
C PHE A 24 16.31 -15.69 -14.15
N VAL A 25 17.08 -15.32 -13.15
CA VAL A 25 17.74 -16.26 -12.23
C VAL A 25 17.27 -15.96 -10.80
N ASP A 26 16.93 -17.01 -10.05
CA ASP A 26 16.61 -16.90 -8.63
C ASP A 26 17.91 -16.61 -7.85
N VAL A 27 17.97 -15.44 -7.22
CA VAL A 27 19.09 -14.96 -6.40
C VAL A 27 18.71 -14.81 -4.92
N THR A 28 17.55 -15.31 -4.53
CA THR A 28 16.94 -15.14 -3.22
C THR A 28 17.89 -15.46 -2.06
N ALA A 29 18.52 -16.63 -2.10
CA ALA A 29 19.46 -17.05 -1.05
C ALA A 29 20.77 -16.27 -1.08
N GLU A 30 21.26 -15.96 -2.29
CA GLU A 30 22.49 -15.19 -2.51
C GLU A 30 22.34 -13.75 -2.01
N ALA A 31 21.15 -13.16 -2.25
CA ALA A 31 20.79 -11.82 -1.82
C ALA A 31 20.49 -11.70 -0.32
N GLY A 32 20.33 -12.80 0.41
CA GLY A 32 20.08 -12.79 1.86
C GLY A 32 18.63 -12.58 2.27
N VAL A 33 17.70 -12.40 1.33
CA VAL A 33 16.27 -12.09 1.64
C VAL A 33 15.47 -13.28 2.20
N THR A 34 16.12 -14.42 2.42
CA THR A 34 15.52 -15.57 3.12
C THR A 34 15.67 -15.54 4.63
N SER A 35 16.40 -14.57 5.18
CA SER A 35 16.69 -14.50 6.62
C SER A 35 15.44 -14.21 7.46
N GLU A 36 14.51 -13.48 6.89
CA GLU A 36 13.24 -13.11 7.50
C GLU A 36 12.16 -13.16 6.44
N TYR A 37 10.92 -13.50 6.81
CA TYR A 37 9.78 -13.55 5.90
C TYR A 37 8.47 -13.52 6.66
N GLY A 38 7.39 -13.11 5.98
CA GLY A 38 6.05 -13.04 6.50
C GLY A 38 5.00 -13.32 5.43
N PRO A 39 3.71 -13.19 5.75
CA PRO A 39 2.62 -13.31 4.78
C PRO A 39 2.51 -12.05 3.91
N ALA A 40 3.47 -11.86 3.02
CA ALA A 40 3.60 -10.67 2.18
C ALA A 40 2.42 -10.52 1.21
N LEU A 41 1.89 -9.30 1.10
CA LEU A 41 0.81 -8.92 0.19
C LEU A 41 1.18 -7.77 -0.74
N GLY A 42 2.11 -6.91 -0.35
CA GLY A 42 2.55 -5.78 -1.14
C GLY A 42 4.06 -5.64 -1.18
N VAL A 43 4.58 -5.10 -2.27
CA VAL A 43 6.00 -4.80 -2.45
C VAL A 43 6.17 -3.50 -3.23
N VAL A 44 7.11 -2.67 -2.82
CA VAL A 44 7.54 -1.49 -3.55
C VAL A 44 9.06 -1.36 -3.47
N ALA A 45 9.65 -0.72 -4.46
CA ALA A 45 11.09 -0.55 -4.56
C ALA A 45 11.43 0.91 -4.88
N ALA A 46 12.27 1.53 -4.04
CA ALA A 46 12.76 2.89 -4.18
C ALA A 46 14.12 3.03 -3.48
N ASP A 47 14.80 4.13 -3.67
CA ASP A 47 16.03 4.47 -2.93
C ASP A 47 15.65 5.24 -1.65
N PHE A 48 15.26 4.49 -0.62
CA PHE A 48 14.71 5.09 0.61
C PHE A 48 15.74 5.81 1.47
N ASN A 49 17.03 5.53 1.32
CA ASN A 49 18.10 6.14 2.09
C ASN A 49 18.96 7.14 1.28
N MET A 50 18.59 7.38 0.01
CA MET A 50 19.25 8.29 -0.93
C MET A 50 20.73 7.96 -1.17
N ASP A 51 21.09 6.67 -1.16
CA ASP A 51 22.46 6.20 -1.40
C ASP A 51 22.74 5.86 -2.88
N GLY A 52 21.73 5.97 -3.74
CA GLY A 52 21.80 5.69 -5.17
C GLY A 52 21.52 4.23 -5.53
N TRP A 53 21.10 3.40 -4.56
CA TRP A 53 20.76 1.99 -4.78
C TRP A 53 19.33 1.72 -4.34
N VAL A 54 18.64 0.93 -5.15
CA VAL A 54 17.23 0.62 -4.90
C VAL A 54 17.10 -0.37 -3.73
N ASP A 55 16.32 0.02 -2.74
CA ASP A 55 15.86 -0.78 -1.62
C ASP A 55 14.50 -1.42 -1.93
N VAL A 56 14.04 -2.37 -1.09
CA VAL A 56 12.76 -3.05 -1.28
C VAL A 56 11.98 -3.07 0.04
N TYR A 57 10.78 -2.49 0.02
CA TYR A 57 9.85 -2.59 1.15
C TYR A 57 8.79 -3.66 0.89
N VAL A 58 8.50 -4.48 1.91
CA VAL A 58 7.54 -5.59 1.85
C VAL A 58 6.51 -5.43 2.97
N ALA A 59 5.24 -5.35 2.59
CA ALA A 59 4.11 -5.26 3.50
C ALA A 59 3.57 -6.65 3.84
N ASN A 60 3.54 -6.99 5.14
CA ASN A 60 3.11 -8.28 5.66
C ASN A 60 1.75 -8.18 6.37
N ASP A 61 0.86 -9.15 6.14
CA ASP A 61 -0.46 -9.23 6.75
C ASP A 61 -0.37 -9.78 8.20
N GLY A 62 -0.38 -8.87 9.19
CA GLY A 62 -0.39 -9.19 10.60
C GLY A 62 0.97 -9.61 11.20
N GLU A 63 2.04 -9.42 10.48
CA GLU A 63 3.42 -9.64 10.91
C GLU A 63 4.26 -8.37 10.65
N PRO A 64 5.44 -8.21 11.28
CA PRO A 64 6.30 -7.05 11.02
C PRO A 64 6.61 -6.89 9.53
N ASN A 65 6.52 -5.67 9.02
CA ASN A 65 6.93 -5.34 7.65
C ASN A 65 8.45 -5.38 7.53
N GLN A 66 8.96 -5.48 6.31
CA GLN A 66 10.39 -5.58 6.03
C GLN A 66 10.84 -4.43 5.12
N LEU A 67 11.99 -3.86 5.42
CA LEU A 67 12.69 -2.91 4.56
C LEU A 67 14.08 -3.48 4.26
N TRP A 68 14.23 -4.04 3.08
CA TRP A 68 15.45 -4.65 2.59
C TRP A 68 16.36 -3.58 2.01
N ILE A 69 17.31 -3.12 2.80
CA ILE A 69 18.33 -2.13 2.40
C ILE A 69 19.41 -2.79 1.56
N ASN A 70 19.65 -2.24 0.38
CA ASN A 70 20.64 -2.70 -0.57
C ASN A 70 22.06 -2.43 -0.05
N GLN A 71 22.89 -3.46 0.04
CA GLN A 71 24.26 -3.36 0.54
C GLN A 71 25.28 -3.08 -0.58
N GLN A 72 24.80 -2.74 -1.80
CA GLN A 72 25.64 -2.39 -2.96
C GLN A 72 26.54 -3.52 -3.49
N ASP A 73 26.46 -4.72 -2.90
CA ASP A 73 27.20 -5.91 -3.29
C ASP A 73 26.30 -7.05 -3.82
N GLY A 74 25.01 -6.76 -4.04
CA GLY A 74 23.99 -7.72 -4.45
C GLY A 74 23.29 -8.41 -3.27
N ARG A 75 23.53 -7.96 -2.05
CA ARG A 75 22.88 -8.43 -0.83
C ARG A 75 21.95 -7.36 -0.28
N PHE A 76 21.04 -7.80 0.57
CA PHE A 76 20.11 -6.94 1.29
C PHE A 76 20.09 -7.29 2.78
N GLU A 77 19.91 -6.29 3.62
CA GLU A 77 19.72 -6.44 5.06
C GLU A 77 18.39 -5.80 5.49
N ASN A 78 17.63 -6.48 6.36
CA ASN A 78 16.38 -5.93 6.86
C ASN A 78 16.64 -4.83 7.89
N GLY A 79 16.33 -3.58 7.50
CA GLY A 79 16.45 -2.38 8.33
C GLY A 79 15.14 -1.88 8.93
N ALA A 80 13.99 -2.52 8.67
CA ALA A 80 12.66 -1.98 8.94
C ALA A 80 12.43 -1.54 10.39
N LEU A 81 12.95 -2.31 11.37
CA LEU A 81 12.77 -1.97 12.78
C LEU A 81 13.53 -0.69 13.16
N LEU A 82 14.76 -0.54 12.67
CA LEU A 82 15.59 0.65 12.93
C LEU A 82 15.06 1.87 12.14
N ALA A 83 14.55 1.63 10.95
CA ALA A 83 13.94 2.65 10.12
C ALA A 83 12.58 3.14 10.65
N GLY A 84 11.96 2.44 11.61
CA GLY A 84 10.66 2.80 12.18
C GLY A 84 9.44 2.38 11.36
N VAL A 85 9.61 1.45 10.39
CA VAL A 85 8.54 1.03 9.46
C VAL A 85 8.14 -0.45 9.58
N ALA A 86 8.69 -1.17 10.56
CA ALA A 86 8.32 -2.57 10.80
C ALA A 86 6.96 -2.71 11.50
N LEU A 87 6.63 -1.77 12.38
CA LEU A 87 5.49 -1.81 13.31
C LEU A 87 4.86 -0.43 13.38
N ASN A 88 3.60 -0.36 13.77
CA ASN A 88 2.93 0.91 14.01
C ASN A 88 3.49 1.64 15.25
N ASN A 89 3.03 2.88 15.50
CA ASN A 89 3.46 3.71 16.63
C ASN A 89 3.22 3.09 18.02
N ASN A 90 2.40 2.04 18.13
CA ASN A 90 2.15 1.32 19.37
C ASN A 90 3.05 0.08 19.52
N GLY A 91 3.93 -0.17 18.56
CA GLY A 91 4.79 -1.35 18.51
C GLY A 91 4.07 -2.63 18.13
N SER A 92 2.97 -2.55 17.41
CA SER A 92 2.19 -3.70 16.94
C SER A 92 2.33 -3.86 15.43
N ALA A 93 2.39 -5.11 14.97
CA ALA A 93 2.23 -5.42 13.55
C ALA A 93 0.76 -5.20 13.15
N GLU A 94 0.54 -4.76 11.92
CA GLU A 94 -0.77 -4.52 11.33
C GLU A 94 -0.96 -5.38 10.08
N ALA A 95 -2.20 -5.54 9.64
CA ALA A 95 -2.51 -6.28 8.41
C ALA A 95 -2.20 -5.40 7.18
N SER A 96 -0.91 -5.23 6.89
CA SER A 96 -0.43 -4.41 5.79
C SER A 96 -0.68 -5.10 4.44
N MET A 97 -1.31 -4.39 3.48
CA MET A 97 -1.78 -4.99 2.23
C MET A 97 -1.28 -4.23 1.00
N GLY A 98 -2.03 -3.26 0.52
CA GLY A 98 -1.59 -2.39 -0.58
C GLY A 98 -0.59 -1.37 -0.09
N LEU A 99 0.39 -1.05 -0.93
CA LEU A 99 1.35 0.01 -0.62
C LEU A 99 1.83 0.69 -1.90
N ASP A 100 2.29 1.92 -1.74
CA ASP A 100 2.98 2.67 -2.78
C ASP A 100 3.98 3.65 -2.15
N ALA A 101 4.97 4.07 -2.92
CA ALA A 101 6.00 5.00 -2.50
C ALA A 101 6.09 6.18 -3.48
N ALA A 102 6.12 7.38 -2.95
CA ALA A 102 6.35 8.61 -3.71
C ALA A 102 6.69 9.77 -2.77
N ASP A 103 7.34 10.78 -3.31
CA ASP A 103 7.59 12.07 -2.66
C ASP A 103 6.28 12.89 -2.61
N PHE A 104 5.46 12.67 -1.56
CA PHE A 104 4.11 13.29 -1.48
C PHE A 104 4.14 14.74 -1.01
N ASP A 105 5.19 15.17 -0.32
CA ASP A 105 5.32 16.52 0.22
C ASP A 105 6.38 17.38 -0.49
N ALA A 106 6.97 16.83 -1.56
CA ALA A 106 7.91 17.47 -2.46
C ALA A 106 9.23 17.90 -1.77
N ASP A 107 9.71 17.10 -0.82
CA ASP A 107 10.97 17.34 -0.11
C ASP A 107 12.16 16.58 -0.73
N GLY A 108 11.92 15.69 -1.70
CA GLY A 108 12.90 15.03 -2.54
C GLY A 108 13.24 13.61 -2.12
N ASP A 109 12.55 13.05 -1.14
CA ASP A 109 12.65 11.63 -0.79
C ASP A 109 11.30 10.89 -0.89
N ASP A 110 11.34 9.56 -1.04
CA ASP A 110 10.12 8.77 -1.20
C ASP A 110 9.54 8.38 0.17
N ASP A 111 8.26 8.72 0.35
CA ASP A 111 7.43 8.34 1.48
C ASP A 111 6.69 7.02 1.22
N LEU A 112 6.24 6.35 2.28
CA LEU A 112 5.50 5.09 2.18
C LEU A 112 4.05 5.26 2.62
N PHE A 113 3.12 4.94 1.75
CA PHE A 113 1.71 4.80 2.12
C PHE A 113 1.29 3.34 2.03
N MET A 114 0.52 2.87 3.03
CA MET A 114 -0.04 1.52 3.00
C MET A 114 -1.44 1.43 3.59
N THR A 115 -2.18 0.43 3.09
CA THR A 115 -3.55 0.16 3.49
C THR A 115 -3.62 -1.01 4.46
N HIS A 116 -4.63 -0.96 5.33
CA HIS A 116 -4.84 -1.96 6.38
C HIS A 116 -6.28 -2.48 6.42
N ILE A 117 -6.52 -3.43 7.32
CA ILE A 117 -7.85 -4.03 7.55
C ILE A 117 -8.75 -3.07 8.36
N THR A 118 -10.07 -3.24 8.24
CA THR A 118 -11.05 -2.61 9.14
C THR A 118 -10.59 -2.68 10.60
N THR A 119 -10.68 -1.57 11.32
CA THR A 119 -10.21 -1.31 12.69
C THR A 119 -8.75 -0.92 12.84
N GLU A 120 -7.97 -1.01 11.80
CA GLU A 120 -6.63 -0.42 11.68
C GLU A 120 -6.69 0.81 10.78
N THR A 121 -5.87 1.83 11.03
CA THR A 121 -5.81 3.01 10.16
C THR A 121 -4.85 2.78 9.01
N ASN A 122 -5.14 3.31 7.85
CA ASN A 122 -4.10 3.39 6.80
C ASN A 122 -2.91 4.19 7.32
N THR A 123 -1.72 3.80 6.91
CA THR A 123 -0.47 4.37 7.43
C THR A 123 0.28 5.15 6.36
N LEU A 124 0.69 6.37 6.73
CA LEU A 124 1.65 7.18 5.98
C LEU A 124 2.91 7.35 6.83
N TYR A 125 3.99 6.76 6.39
CA TYR A 125 5.33 6.96 6.91
C TYR A 125 6.05 8.02 6.09
N ILE A 126 6.44 9.11 6.72
CA ILE A 126 7.24 10.17 6.10
C ILE A 126 8.70 9.87 6.32
N ASN A 127 9.45 9.82 5.24
CA ASN A 127 10.89 9.66 5.22
C ASN A 127 11.57 10.96 5.69
N ASN A 128 12.80 10.91 6.07
CA ASN A 128 13.62 12.07 6.42
C ASN A 128 14.86 12.21 5.52
N GLY A 129 14.88 11.53 4.38
CA GLY A 129 15.98 11.48 3.44
C GLY A 129 17.17 10.60 3.84
N PHE A 130 17.07 9.89 4.95
CA PHE A 130 18.11 8.98 5.44
C PHE A 130 17.59 7.57 5.73
N GLY A 131 16.42 7.21 5.17
CA GLY A 131 15.77 5.91 5.40
C GLY A 131 15.24 5.74 6.82
N LEU A 132 14.96 6.82 7.54
CA LEU A 132 14.27 6.82 8.82
C LEU A 132 12.92 7.48 8.67
N PHE A 133 11.89 6.84 9.14
CA PHE A 133 10.51 7.23 8.90
C PHE A 133 9.76 7.58 10.18
N ASP A 134 8.77 8.47 10.05
CA ASP A 134 7.86 8.87 11.12
C ASP A 134 6.41 8.68 10.66
N ASP A 135 5.63 7.91 11.41
CA ASP A 135 4.20 7.71 11.13
C ASP A 135 3.44 9.03 11.38
N ARG A 136 2.90 9.59 10.31
CA ARG A 136 2.15 10.85 10.31
C ARG A 136 0.66 10.68 10.04
N SER A 137 0.18 9.46 9.87
CA SER A 137 -1.18 9.10 9.44
C SER A 137 -2.29 9.91 10.14
N ALA A 138 -2.22 10.01 11.47
CA ALA A 138 -3.20 10.74 12.25
C ALA A 138 -3.12 12.28 12.04
N ARG A 139 -1.91 12.81 11.82
CA ARG A 139 -1.68 14.26 11.67
C ARG A 139 -2.10 14.77 10.31
N VAL A 140 -1.92 13.95 9.28
CA VAL A 140 -2.23 14.32 7.89
C VAL A 140 -3.70 14.14 7.52
N GLY A 141 -4.52 13.51 8.38
CA GLY A 141 -5.97 13.35 8.18
C GLY A 141 -6.41 12.00 7.62
N LEU A 142 -5.50 11.04 7.45
CA LEU A 142 -5.79 9.71 6.86
C LEU A 142 -6.38 8.72 7.87
N GLY A 143 -6.04 8.85 9.16
CA GLY A 143 -6.35 7.85 10.18
C GLY A 143 -7.85 7.56 10.39
N PRO A 144 -8.67 8.50 10.92
CA PRO A 144 -10.04 8.20 11.33
C PRO A 144 -10.96 7.77 10.18
N THR A 145 -10.72 8.27 8.98
CA THR A 145 -11.56 8.05 7.80
C THR A 145 -11.34 6.68 7.16
N SER A 146 -10.22 6.02 7.47
CA SER A 146 -9.90 4.68 6.96
C SER A 146 -10.36 3.52 7.85
N LEU A 147 -10.59 3.76 9.16
CA LEU A 147 -10.91 2.73 10.16
C LEU A 147 -12.07 1.79 9.81
N ALA A 148 -13.05 2.27 9.03
CA ALA A 148 -14.22 1.48 8.65
C ALA A 148 -13.99 0.66 7.36
N TYR A 149 -12.82 0.74 6.78
CA TYR A 149 -12.53 0.14 5.48
C TYR A 149 -11.41 -0.91 5.59
N THR A 150 -11.43 -1.84 4.66
CA THR A 150 -10.31 -2.74 4.40
C THR A 150 -9.73 -2.37 3.04
N GLY A 151 -8.58 -1.73 3.04
CA GLY A 151 -7.90 -1.28 1.83
C GLY A 151 -7.01 -2.36 1.23
N PHE A 152 -6.94 -2.37 -0.09
CA PHE A 152 -6.04 -3.21 -0.88
C PHE A 152 -5.23 -2.33 -1.84
N GLY A 153 -5.39 -2.49 -3.15
CA GLY A 153 -4.64 -1.70 -4.11
C GLY A 153 -4.77 -0.20 -3.85
N THR A 154 -3.65 0.49 -3.86
CA THR A 154 -3.56 1.94 -3.67
C THR A 154 -2.50 2.51 -4.60
N GLY A 155 -2.51 3.81 -4.80
CA GLY A 155 -1.47 4.50 -5.54
C GLY A 155 -1.60 6.00 -5.42
N TRP A 156 -0.46 6.65 -5.64
CA TRP A 156 -0.31 8.08 -5.71
C TRP A 156 -0.69 8.58 -7.11
N ILE A 157 -1.45 9.65 -7.17
CA ILE A 157 -1.93 10.26 -8.43
C ILE A 157 -2.22 11.74 -8.17
N ASP A 158 -1.87 12.60 -9.09
CA ASP A 158 -2.34 13.99 -9.10
C ASP A 158 -3.65 14.05 -9.90
N ILE A 159 -4.80 13.92 -9.20
CA ILE A 159 -6.11 13.72 -9.85
C ILE A 159 -6.71 15.02 -10.39
N ASP A 160 -6.28 16.18 -9.89
CA ASP A 160 -6.79 17.48 -10.31
C ASP A 160 -5.72 18.39 -10.96
N ASN A 161 -4.53 17.81 -11.22
CA ASN A 161 -3.40 18.46 -11.88
C ASN A 161 -2.91 19.74 -11.14
N ASP A 162 -2.97 19.73 -9.80
CA ASP A 162 -2.52 20.84 -8.97
C ASP A 162 -1.03 20.73 -8.55
N GLY A 163 -0.39 19.60 -8.89
CA GLY A 163 1.02 19.31 -8.62
C GLY A 163 1.25 18.62 -7.29
N TRP A 164 0.20 18.29 -6.52
CA TRP A 164 0.29 17.53 -5.28
C TRP A 164 -0.29 16.12 -5.48
N LEU A 165 0.42 15.13 -4.95
CA LEU A 165 -0.02 13.73 -5.07
C LEU A 165 -1.19 13.43 -4.13
N ASP A 166 -2.29 12.97 -4.72
CA ASP A 166 -3.48 12.45 -4.07
C ASP A 166 -3.38 10.93 -3.86
N LEU A 167 -4.33 10.34 -3.13
CA LEU A 167 -4.40 8.90 -2.90
C LEU A 167 -5.71 8.31 -3.37
N VAL A 168 -5.63 7.22 -4.12
CA VAL A 168 -6.77 6.37 -4.47
C VAL A 168 -6.62 5.02 -3.80
N ILE A 169 -7.70 4.52 -3.17
CA ILE A 169 -7.70 3.27 -2.42
C ILE A 169 -8.85 2.38 -2.88
N ALA A 170 -8.50 1.16 -3.28
CA ALA A 170 -9.44 0.10 -3.61
C ALA A 170 -9.83 -0.65 -2.33
N ASN A 171 -11.10 -0.55 -1.91
CA ASN A 171 -11.60 -1.13 -0.66
C ASN A 171 -12.52 -2.33 -0.89
N GLY A 172 -12.48 -3.28 0.04
CA GLY A 172 -13.39 -4.43 0.05
C GLY A 172 -13.14 -5.32 1.26
N ALA A 173 -14.14 -5.49 2.11
CA ALA A 173 -14.01 -6.23 3.35
C ALA A 173 -13.60 -7.70 3.15
N VAL A 174 -12.91 -8.26 4.13
CA VAL A 174 -12.51 -9.68 4.20
C VAL A 174 -13.29 -10.43 5.29
N LYS A 175 -13.90 -9.70 6.21
CA LYS A 175 -14.78 -10.23 7.28
C LYS A 175 -16.10 -9.51 7.24
N THR A 176 -17.16 -10.24 7.43
CA THR A 176 -18.50 -9.67 7.55
C THR A 176 -18.69 -9.10 8.94
N GLU A 177 -19.08 -7.84 9.02
CA GLU A 177 -19.45 -7.22 10.31
C GLU A 177 -20.75 -7.79 10.83
N GLU A 178 -20.82 -8.00 12.15
CA GLU A 178 -22.00 -8.57 12.80
C GLU A 178 -23.29 -7.75 12.56
N ALA A 179 -23.16 -6.43 12.44
CA ALA A 179 -24.28 -5.55 12.13
C ALA A 179 -24.88 -5.84 10.75
N LEU A 180 -24.05 -6.08 9.74
CA LEU A 180 -24.48 -6.41 8.38
C LEU A 180 -25.09 -7.82 8.32
N LEU A 181 -24.53 -8.78 9.07
CA LEU A 181 -25.12 -10.12 9.22
C LEU A 181 -26.52 -10.05 9.84
N ARG A 182 -26.71 -9.26 10.91
CA ARG A 182 -28.02 -9.07 11.55
C ARG A 182 -29.02 -8.37 10.65
N ALA A 183 -28.54 -7.47 9.77
CA ALA A 183 -29.37 -6.79 8.79
C ALA A 183 -29.75 -7.65 7.59
N ASN A 184 -29.18 -8.87 7.46
CA ASN A 184 -29.24 -9.71 6.26
C ASN A 184 -28.84 -8.96 5.00
N ASP A 185 -27.75 -8.18 5.07
CA ASP A 185 -27.21 -7.45 3.93
C ASP A 185 -26.81 -8.46 2.83
N PRO A 186 -27.31 -8.31 1.59
CA PRO A 186 -26.98 -9.23 0.51
C PRO A 186 -25.53 -9.09 0.04
N TYR A 187 -24.85 -8.01 0.42
CA TYR A 187 -23.49 -7.69 -0.02
C TYR A 187 -22.57 -7.32 1.17
N PRO A 188 -22.43 -8.18 2.17
CA PRO A 188 -21.81 -7.83 3.45
C PRO A 188 -20.30 -7.56 3.39
N LEU A 189 -19.65 -7.83 2.25
CA LEU A 189 -18.23 -7.56 2.03
C LEU A 189 -17.98 -6.34 1.13
N HIS A 190 -19.04 -5.74 0.60
CA HIS A 190 -18.93 -4.57 -0.27
C HIS A 190 -18.53 -3.33 0.53
N GLN A 191 -17.57 -2.58 0.00
CA GLN A 191 -17.15 -1.28 0.50
C GLN A 191 -17.01 -0.29 -0.65
N ARG A 192 -17.05 1.00 -0.35
CA ARG A 192 -16.75 2.05 -1.33
C ARG A 192 -15.25 2.26 -1.39
N ASN A 193 -14.74 2.52 -2.58
CA ASN A 193 -13.37 2.98 -2.76
C ASN A 193 -13.22 4.40 -2.22
N GLN A 194 -12.00 4.80 -1.88
CA GLN A 194 -11.73 6.10 -1.31
C GLN A 194 -10.75 6.89 -2.18
N LEU A 195 -11.00 8.19 -2.24
CA LEU A 195 -10.12 9.21 -2.78
C LEU A 195 -9.77 10.18 -1.65
N TYR A 196 -8.51 10.46 -1.47
CA TYR A 196 -8.03 11.50 -0.57
C TYR A 196 -7.30 12.57 -1.37
N ALA A 197 -7.79 13.80 -1.32
CA ALA A 197 -7.15 14.93 -1.96
C ALA A 197 -6.08 15.52 -1.03
N ASN A 198 -4.88 15.72 -1.55
CA ASN A 198 -3.82 16.47 -0.90
C ASN A 198 -4.13 17.97 -0.95
N LEU A 199 -4.03 18.66 0.17
CA LEU A 199 -4.34 20.07 0.27
C LEU A 199 -3.13 20.99 0.04
N GLY A 200 -1.98 20.45 -0.39
CA GLY A 200 -0.74 21.18 -0.61
C GLY A 200 -0.12 21.76 0.67
N ASN A 201 -0.56 21.30 1.83
CA ASN A 201 -0.09 21.76 3.13
C ASN A 201 0.29 20.62 4.08
N GLY A 202 0.60 19.45 3.51
CA GLY A 202 0.91 18.21 4.23
C GLY A 202 -0.31 17.55 4.88
N ARG A 203 -1.52 17.81 4.38
CA ARG A 203 -2.77 17.23 4.88
C ARG A 203 -3.65 16.74 3.75
N PHE A 204 -4.43 15.70 4.04
CA PHE A 204 -5.42 15.13 3.15
C PHE A 204 -6.85 15.42 3.61
N GLU A 205 -7.75 15.51 2.65
CA GLU A 205 -9.21 15.52 2.83
C GLU A 205 -9.81 14.31 2.14
N GLU A 206 -10.73 13.61 2.81
CA GLU A 206 -11.52 12.55 2.15
C GLU A 206 -12.43 13.17 1.09
N ALA A 207 -12.16 12.87 -0.17
CA ALA A 207 -12.71 13.54 -1.35
C ALA A 207 -13.56 12.63 -2.25
N SER A 208 -13.86 11.38 -1.83
CA SER A 208 -14.55 10.38 -2.66
C SER A 208 -15.86 10.90 -3.26
N LYS A 209 -16.58 11.78 -2.57
CA LYS A 209 -17.81 12.39 -3.08
C LYS A 209 -17.58 13.33 -4.28
N ARG A 210 -16.35 13.83 -4.44
CA ARG A 210 -15.94 14.68 -5.57
C ARG A 210 -15.38 13.87 -6.74
N GLY A 211 -14.94 12.63 -6.48
CA GLY A 211 -14.34 11.72 -7.47
C GLY A 211 -15.30 11.06 -8.45
N GLY A 212 -16.59 11.52 -8.47
CA GLY A 212 -17.57 11.03 -9.41
C GLY A 212 -18.31 9.76 -8.98
N SER A 213 -19.21 9.28 -9.84
CA SER A 213 -20.15 8.19 -9.52
C SER A 213 -19.47 6.83 -9.28
N VAL A 214 -18.24 6.66 -9.71
CA VAL A 214 -17.49 5.42 -9.49
C VAL A 214 -17.18 5.21 -8.01
N PHE A 215 -16.88 6.27 -7.26
CA PHE A 215 -16.65 6.22 -5.81
C PHE A 215 -17.96 6.07 -4.99
N GLU A 216 -19.11 6.22 -5.60
CA GLU A 216 -20.40 5.92 -4.98
C GLU A 216 -20.73 4.42 -5.00
N ARG A 217 -20.05 3.65 -5.85
CA ARG A 217 -20.25 2.19 -5.96
C ARG A 217 -19.68 1.48 -4.77
N SER A 218 -20.42 0.47 -4.32
CA SER A 218 -19.96 -0.45 -3.26
C SER A 218 -19.67 -1.79 -3.89
N GLU A 219 -18.41 -2.21 -3.86
CA GLU A 219 -17.90 -3.43 -4.49
C GLU A 219 -16.88 -4.11 -3.57
N VAL A 220 -16.30 -5.22 -3.99
CA VAL A 220 -15.23 -5.88 -3.24
C VAL A 220 -13.93 -5.68 -4.02
N SER A 221 -13.42 -4.45 -3.98
CA SER A 221 -12.21 -4.10 -4.73
C SER A 221 -10.96 -4.72 -4.13
N ARG A 222 -9.97 -5.01 -4.97
CA ARG A 222 -8.71 -5.64 -4.56
C ARG A 222 -7.50 -4.97 -5.19
N GLY A 223 -7.34 -5.00 -6.48
CA GLY A 223 -6.20 -4.40 -7.16
C GLY A 223 -6.54 -3.04 -7.74
N ALA A 224 -5.56 -2.15 -7.76
CA ALA A 224 -5.56 -0.92 -8.54
C ALA A 224 -4.29 -0.88 -9.40
N ALA A 225 -4.40 -0.34 -10.60
CA ALA A 225 -3.27 -0.07 -11.48
C ALA A 225 -3.47 1.30 -12.11
N PHE A 226 -2.39 2.05 -12.28
CA PHE A 226 -2.38 3.44 -12.65
C PHE A 226 -1.58 3.62 -13.95
N GLY A 227 -2.04 4.45 -14.85
CA GLY A 227 -1.36 4.77 -16.10
C GLY A 227 -2.25 5.54 -17.05
N ASP A 228 -1.65 6.38 -17.88
CA ASP A 228 -2.32 7.08 -18.98
C ASP A 228 -2.58 6.07 -20.11
N VAL A 229 -3.81 5.53 -20.20
CA VAL A 229 -4.15 4.45 -21.15
C VAL A 229 -4.61 4.97 -22.50
N ASP A 230 -5.02 6.25 -22.60
CA ASP A 230 -5.46 6.85 -23.85
C ASP A 230 -4.53 7.97 -24.37
N ASN A 231 -3.44 8.24 -23.66
CA ASN A 231 -2.38 9.22 -23.97
C ASN A 231 -2.92 10.66 -24.01
N ASP A 232 -3.83 11.01 -23.12
CA ASP A 232 -4.34 12.38 -22.98
C ASP A 232 -3.55 13.23 -21.95
N GLY A 233 -2.68 12.59 -21.18
CA GLY A 233 -1.80 13.19 -20.18
C GLY A 233 -2.32 13.08 -18.75
N ASP A 234 -3.55 12.61 -18.54
CA ASP A 234 -4.10 12.34 -17.22
C ASP A 234 -3.90 10.86 -16.85
N ILE A 235 -3.83 10.56 -15.56
CA ILE A 235 -3.63 9.18 -15.12
C ILE A 235 -4.98 8.50 -14.91
N ASP A 236 -5.21 7.43 -15.66
CA ASP A 236 -6.35 6.53 -15.48
C ASP A 236 -6.11 5.51 -14.38
N VAL A 237 -7.20 4.99 -13.81
CA VAL A 237 -7.13 3.96 -12.78
C VAL A 237 -7.97 2.74 -13.17
N VAL A 238 -7.35 1.57 -13.24
CA VAL A 238 -8.05 0.30 -13.40
C VAL A 238 -8.18 -0.37 -12.03
N MET A 239 -9.41 -0.59 -11.59
CA MET A 239 -9.71 -1.32 -10.36
C MET A 239 -10.28 -2.70 -10.66
N THR A 240 -9.78 -3.72 -9.97
CA THR A 240 -10.30 -5.09 -10.05
C THR A 240 -11.18 -5.42 -8.86
N ASN A 241 -12.29 -6.12 -9.10
CA ASN A 241 -13.26 -6.49 -8.08
C ASN A 241 -13.35 -8.01 -7.94
N ASN A 242 -13.36 -8.51 -6.71
CA ASN A 242 -13.62 -9.92 -6.47
C ASN A 242 -15.09 -10.23 -6.77
N ASN A 243 -15.31 -11.19 -7.67
CA ASN A 243 -16.63 -11.58 -8.18
C ASN A 243 -17.43 -10.41 -8.80
N GLY A 244 -16.73 -9.42 -9.36
CA GLY A 244 -17.29 -8.26 -10.03
C GLY A 244 -16.48 -7.86 -11.27
N PRO A 245 -17.01 -6.95 -12.11
CA PRO A 245 -16.30 -6.45 -13.27
C PRO A 245 -15.14 -5.55 -12.86
N ALA A 246 -14.08 -5.51 -13.65
CA ALA A 246 -13.08 -4.45 -13.56
C ALA A 246 -13.71 -3.07 -13.88
N ARG A 247 -13.15 -2.01 -13.30
CA ARG A 247 -13.55 -0.62 -13.55
C ARG A 247 -12.35 0.15 -14.09
N LEU A 248 -12.59 0.95 -15.11
CA LEU A 248 -11.68 1.97 -15.61
C LEU A 248 -12.26 3.32 -15.21
N LEU A 249 -11.47 4.15 -14.58
CA LEU A 249 -11.77 5.49 -14.10
C LEU A 249 -10.92 6.46 -14.86
#